data_7d316fa32ac196435eb5f5ba798ad83a
#
_entry.id   7d316fa32ac196435eb5f5ba798ad83a
#
_cell.length_a   1.000
_cell.length_b   1.000
_cell.length_c   1.000
_cell.angle_alpha   90.00
_cell.angle_beta   90.00
_cell.angle_gamma   90.00
#
_symmetry.space_group_name_H-M   'P 1'
#
loop_
_entity.id
_entity.type
_entity.pdbx_description
1 polymer ?
#
loop_
_entity_poly.entity_id
_entity_poly.type
_entity_poly.pdbx_seq_one_letter_code
_entity_poly.pdbx_strand_id
1 'polypeptide(L)'
;MNDNPRIERLCALAERLITALETDIGALKEGRTHELATNDPEVQKLTAQYGREAHGFDLRIAQSAPVTLRDRFLAVTAKFREVLQTHTRLLMRVKNASEGMIQAIAREVEKANAPTRTYGPRIGYAPQPSGAMVFNKVI
;
A
#
# COMPACT_ATOMS: atom_id res chain seq x y z
N MET A 1 -13.15 -19.69 27.82
CA MET A 1 -11.93 -19.86 27.05
C MET A 1 -11.17 -18.56 26.99
N ASN A 2 -9.88 -18.63 27.14
CA ASN A 2 -9.03 -17.44 27.27
C ASN A 2 -8.49 -17.02 25.91
N ASP A 3 -8.86 -15.83 25.45
CA ASP A 3 -8.40 -15.29 24.18
C ASP A 3 -7.16 -14.38 24.32
N ASN A 4 -6.60 -14.29 25.53
CA ASN A 4 -5.45 -13.42 25.75
C ASN A 4 -4.24 -13.77 24.86
N PRO A 5 -3.89 -15.06 24.66
CA PRO A 5 -2.78 -15.38 23.77
C PRO A 5 -3.01 -14.92 22.32
N ARG A 6 -4.25 -14.97 21.85
CA ARG A 6 -4.60 -14.50 20.52
C ARG A 6 -4.42 -12.99 20.41
N ILE A 7 -4.88 -12.25 21.42
CA ILE A 7 -4.72 -10.80 21.47
C ILE A 7 -3.24 -10.43 21.49
N GLU A 8 -2.44 -11.15 22.30
CA GLU A 8 -1.00 -10.93 22.36
C GLU A 8 -0.32 -11.17 21.02
N ARG A 9 -0.72 -12.25 20.31
CA ARG A 9 -0.17 -12.53 18.99
C ARG A 9 -0.53 -11.43 17.99
N LEU A 10 -1.78 -10.97 18.02
CA LEU A 10 -2.20 -9.88 17.15
C LEU A 10 -1.40 -8.60 17.41
N CYS A 11 -1.20 -8.27 18.67
CA CYS A 11 -0.37 -7.12 19.04
C CYS A 11 1.05 -7.26 18.52
N ALA A 12 1.66 -8.42 18.74
CA ALA A 12 3.04 -8.66 18.32
C ALA A 12 3.18 -8.60 16.81
N LEU A 13 2.26 -9.21 16.07
CA LEU A 13 2.28 -9.18 14.62
C LEU A 13 2.07 -7.76 14.09
N ALA A 14 1.11 -7.04 14.66
CA ALA A 14 0.85 -5.66 14.26
C ALA A 14 2.06 -4.76 14.51
N GLU A 15 2.74 -4.93 15.65
CA GLU A 15 3.93 -4.15 15.96
C GLU A 15 5.05 -4.39 14.96
N ARG A 16 5.24 -5.64 14.55
CA ARG A 16 6.24 -5.96 13.53
C ARG A 16 5.86 -5.38 12.16
N LEU A 17 4.58 -5.42 11.81
CA LEU A 17 4.10 -4.83 10.56
C LEU A 17 4.23 -3.30 10.59
N ILE A 18 3.97 -2.68 11.72
CA ILE A 18 4.17 -1.24 11.89
C ILE A 18 5.62 -0.87 11.61
N THR A 19 6.57 -1.63 12.15
CA THR A 19 7.99 -1.38 11.92
C THR A 19 8.32 -1.45 10.42
N ALA A 20 7.82 -2.46 9.72
CA ALA A 20 8.04 -2.61 8.28
C ALA A 20 7.43 -1.44 7.51
N LEU A 21 6.21 -1.04 7.87
CA LEU A 21 5.54 0.07 7.22
C LEU A 21 6.26 1.40 7.47
N GLU A 22 6.76 1.60 8.67
CA GLU A 22 7.52 2.82 8.99
C GLU A 22 8.84 2.88 8.22
N THR A 23 9.48 1.73 8.02
CA THR A 23 10.67 1.64 7.18
C THR A 23 10.33 2.06 5.75
N ASP A 24 9.22 1.55 5.21
CA ASP A 24 8.75 1.92 3.87
C ASP A 24 8.44 3.41 3.78
N ILE A 25 7.79 3.97 4.80
CA ILE A 25 7.46 5.39 4.81
C ILE A 25 8.72 6.22 4.67
N GLY A 26 9.76 5.86 5.41
CA GLY A 26 11.05 6.54 5.29
C GLY A 26 11.63 6.44 3.90
N ALA A 27 11.61 5.23 3.31
CA ALA A 27 12.11 5.01 1.96
C ALA A 27 11.29 5.79 0.93
N LEU A 28 9.97 5.79 1.05
CA LEU A 28 9.10 6.48 0.12
C LEU A 28 9.31 8.00 0.16
N LYS A 29 9.54 8.55 1.33
CA LYS A 29 9.85 9.98 1.48
C LYS A 29 11.16 10.36 0.82
N GLU A 30 12.09 9.42 0.76
CA GLU A 30 13.40 9.64 0.13
C GLU A 30 13.44 9.22 -1.33
N GLY A 31 12.33 8.72 -1.88
CA GLY A 31 12.25 8.29 -3.27
C GLY A 31 12.84 6.92 -3.55
N ARG A 32 13.17 6.14 -2.52
CA ARG A 32 13.75 4.80 -2.68
C ARG A 32 12.63 3.76 -2.78
N THR A 33 11.99 3.70 -3.93
CA THR A 33 10.79 2.88 -4.11
C THR A 33 11.07 1.41 -4.37
N HIS A 34 12.30 1.05 -4.68
CA HIS A 34 12.69 -0.33 -4.96
C HIS A 34 13.19 -1.08 -3.71
N GLU A 35 13.26 -0.40 -2.59
CA GLU A 35 13.78 -0.96 -1.34
C GLU A 35 12.71 -1.12 -0.27
N LEU A 36 11.48 -1.35 -0.68
CA LEU A 36 10.37 -1.43 0.28
C LEU A 36 10.40 -2.74 1.06
N ALA A 37 10.32 -2.63 2.39
CA ALA A 37 10.29 -3.78 3.29
C ALA A 37 9.05 -4.64 3.05
N THR A 38 7.95 -4.04 2.60
CA THR A 38 6.72 -4.80 2.32
C THR A 38 6.86 -5.74 1.13
N ASN A 39 7.93 -5.62 0.33
CA ASN A 39 8.23 -6.58 -0.74
C ASN A 39 9.01 -7.79 -0.22
N ASP A 40 9.49 -7.74 1.01
CA ASP A 40 10.22 -8.85 1.62
C ASP A 40 9.25 -10.01 1.89
N PRO A 41 9.60 -11.25 1.47
CA PRO A 41 8.77 -12.43 1.76
C PRO A 41 8.45 -12.62 3.23
N GLU A 42 9.35 -12.25 4.13
CA GLU A 42 9.10 -12.35 5.57
C GLU A 42 7.97 -11.42 6.01
N VAL A 43 7.94 -10.21 5.47
CA VAL A 43 6.87 -9.25 5.77
C VAL A 43 5.55 -9.72 5.18
N GLN A 44 5.60 -10.32 4.00
CA GLN A 44 4.39 -10.89 3.37
C GLN A 44 3.84 -12.06 4.20
N LYS A 45 4.71 -12.88 4.78
CA LYS A 45 4.30 -13.94 5.71
C LYS A 45 3.63 -13.36 6.94
N LEU A 46 4.19 -12.31 7.51
CA LEU A 46 3.61 -11.63 8.67
C LEU A 46 2.23 -11.08 8.36
N THR A 47 2.07 -10.50 7.17
CA THR A 47 0.79 -9.97 6.73
C THR A 47 -0.26 -11.07 6.64
N ALA A 48 0.10 -12.19 6.03
CA ALA A 48 -0.80 -13.34 5.91
C ALA A 48 -1.15 -13.90 7.29
N GLN A 49 -0.17 -13.98 8.17
CA GLN A 49 -0.37 -14.47 9.54
C GLN A 49 -1.32 -13.55 10.31
N TYR A 50 -1.11 -12.23 10.19
CA TYR A 50 -1.98 -11.27 10.83
C TYR A 50 -3.42 -11.41 10.32
N GLY A 51 -3.59 -11.56 9.02
CA GLY A 51 -4.90 -11.76 8.42
C GLY A 51 -5.61 -12.98 8.96
N ARG A 52 -4.88 -14.09 9.12
CA ARG A 52 -5.46 -15.32 9.67
C ARG A 52 -5.85 -15.15 11.14
N GLU A 53 -4.98 -14.55 11.93
CA GLU A 53 -5.26 -14.34 13.36
C GLU A 53 -6.40 -13.32 13.56
N ALA A 54 -6.51 -12.34 12.70
CA ALA A 54 -7.56 -11.32 12.80
C ALA A 54 -8.92 -11.82 12.27
N HIS A 55 -8.90 -12.88 11.46
CA HIS A 55 -10.15 -13.39 10.90
C HIS A 55 -11.09 -13.85 12.01
N GLY A 56 -12.32 -13.34 11.98
CA GLY A 56 -13.30 -13.66 13.00
C GLY A 56 -13.05 -13.04 14.37
N PHE A 57 -12.03 -12.18 14.48
CA PHE A 57 -11.77 -11.50 15.74
C PHE A 57 -12.80 -10.39 15.96
N ASP A 58 -13.45 -10.44 17.13
CA ASP A 58 -14.49 -9.49 17.48
C ASP A 58 -13.97 -8.53 18.56
N LEU A 59 -14.34 -7.28 18.45
CA LEU A 59 -13.98 -6.27 19.44
C LEU A 59 -14.40 -6.68 20.85
N ARG A 60 -15.51 -7.43 20.99
CA ARG A 60 -15.96 -7.93 22.28
C ARG A 60 -14.94 -8.86 22.94
N ILE A 61 -14.16 -9.58 22.14
CA ILE A 61 -13.09 -10.44 22.67
C ILE A 61 -12.04 -9.58 23.35
N ALA A 62 -11.66 -8.48 22.72
CA ALA A 62 -10.69 -7.55 23.30
C ALA A 62 -11.24 -6.88 24.55
N GLN A 63 -12.52 -6.58 24.58
CA GLN A 63 -13.14 -5.92 25.73
C GLN A 63 -13.15 -6.78 27.00
N SER A 64 -13.13 -8.10 26.85
CA SER A 64 -13.10 -9.01 27.99
C SER A 64 -11.69 -9.30 28.50
N ALA A 65 -10.68 -8.76 27.85
CA ALA A 65 -9.29 -8.96 28.25
C ALA A 65 -8.92 -8.08 29.45
N PRO A 66 -7.82 -8.42 30.16
CA PRO A 66 -7.31 -7.55 31.21
C PRO A 66 -7.04 -6.14 30.68
N VAL A 67 -7.19 -5.15 31.55
CA VAL A 67 -7.09 -3.73 31.15
C VAL A 67 -5.79 -3.42 30.42
N THR A 68 -4.67 -3.91 30.95
CA THR A 68 -3.36 -3.64 30.32
C THR A 68 -3.26 -4.20 28.91
N LEU A 69 -3.75 -5.42 28.71
CA LEU A 69 -3.73 -6.04 27.39
C LEU A 69 -4.71 -5.37 26.42
N ARG A 70 -5.89 -5.04 26.93
CA ARG A 70 -6.90 -4.32 26.14
C ARG A 70 -6.36 -2.97 25.69
N ASP A 71 -5.76 -2.22 26.59
CA ASP A 71 -5.20 -0.90 26.27
C ASP A 71 -4.08 -1.00 25.26
N ARG A 72 -3.20 -2.01 25.41
CA ARG A 72 -2.15 -2.27 24.44
C ARG A 72 -2.74 -2.58 23.05
N PHE A 73 -3.74 -3.44 23.02
CA PHE A 73 -4.39 -3.82 21.78
C PHE A 73 -5.01 -2.60 21.07
N LEU A 74 -5.73 -1.77 21.81
CA LEU A 74 -6.33 -0.58 21.24
C LEU A 74 -5.29 0.41 20.72
N ALA A 75 -4.22 0.61 21.48
CA ALA A 75 -3.15 1.53 21.09
C ALA A 75 -2.42 1.03 19.84
N VAL A 76 -2.09 -0.26 19.80
CA VAL A 76 -1.39 -0.86 18.67
C VAL A 76 -2.27 -0.83 17.43
N THR A 77 -3.55 -1.14 17.57
CA THR A 77 -4.49 -1.13 16.45
C THR A 77 -4.65 0.27 15.87
N ALA A 78 -4.75 1.27 16.73
CA ALA A 78 -4.86 2.67 16.29
C ALA A 78 -3.59 3.10 15.56
N LYS A 79 -2.43 2.75 16.08
CA LYS A 79 -1.14 3.05 15.46
C LYS A 79 -1.01 2.36 14.10
N PHE A 80 -1.40 1.10 14.04
CA PHE A 80 -1.34 0.32 12.81
C PHE A 80 -2.19 0.97 11.72
N ARG A 81 -3.41 1.38 12.07
CA ARG A 81 -4.31 2.05 11.11
C ARG A 81 -3.71 3.35 10.61
N GLU A 82 -3.17 4.15 11.51
CA GLU A 82 -2.54 5.43 11.16
C GLU A 82 -1.37 5.24 10.21
N VAL A 83 -0.50 4.28 10.52
CA VAL A 83 0.70 4.01 9.71
C VAL A 83 0.29 3.44 8.35
N LEU A 84 -0.72 2.56 8.31
CA LEU A 84 -1.24 2.04 7.04
C LEU A 84 -1.77 3.15 6.15
N GLN A 85 -2.50 4.10 6.71
CA GLN A 85 -3.04 5.23 5.95
C GLN A 85 -1.91 6.08 5.36
N THR A 86 -0.89 6.36 6.15
CA THR A 86 0.27 7.13 5.69
C THR A 86 1.01 6.38 4.58
N HIS A 87 1.25 5.09 4.79
CA HIS A 87 1.92 4.24 3.81
C HIS A 87 1.16 4.22 2.48
N THR A 88 -0.14 4.00 2.53
CA THR A 88 -0.98 3.97 1.34
C THR A 88 -0.96 5.31 0.61
N ARG A 89 -1.05 6.41 1.35
CA ARG A 89 -1.03 7.75 0.75
C ARG A 89 0.29 8.02 0.02
N LEU A 90 1.41 7.62 0.63
CA LEU A 90 2.72 7.81 0.01
C LEU A 90 2.92 6.94 -1.22
N LEU A 91 2.45 5.68 -1.16
CA LEU A 91 2.48 4.79 -2.33
C LEU A 91 1.67 5.38 -3.48
N MET A 92 0.48 5.88 -3.20
CA MET A 92 -0.36 6.49 -4.22
C MET A 92 0.30 7.72 -4.84
N ARG A 93 0.98 8.52 -4.03
CA ARG A 93 1.70 9.69 -4.52
C ARG A 93 2.81 9.29 -5.48
N VAL A 94 3.60 8.28 -5.13
CA VAL A 94 4.67 7.78 -5.98
C VAL A 94 4.11 7.19 -7.28
N LYS A 95 3.05 6.40 -7.16
CA LYS A 95 2.38 5.81 -8.33
C LYS A 95 1.89 6.90 -9.27
N ASN A 96 1.21 7.92 -8.76
CA ASN A 96 0.69 9.01 -9.58
C ASN A 96 1.82 9.79 -10.26
N ALA A 97 2.92 10.02 -9.56
CA ALA A 97 4.08 10.68 -10.14
C ALA A 97 4.68 9.85 -11.28
N SER A 98 4.78 8.54 -11.09
CA SER A 98 5.30 7.62 -12.12
C SER A 98 4.38 7.59 -13.34
N GLU A 99 3.09 7.55 -13.14
CA GLU A 99 2.12 7.60 -14.25
C GLU A 99 2.23 8.91 -15.02
N GLY A 100 2.35 10.01 -14.31
CA GLY A 100 2.52 11.32 -14.94
C GLY A 100 3.78 11.38 -15.78
N MET A 101 4.87 10.81 -15.30
CA MET A 101 6.13 10.73 -16.04
C MET A 101 5.98 9.89 -17.30
N ILE A 102 5.35 8.73 -17.18
CA ILE A 102 5.10 7.85 -18.34
C ILE A 102 4.28 8.58 -19.39
N GLN A 103 3.23 9.28 -18.98
CA GLN A 103 2.40 10.05 -19.90
C GLN A 103 3.17 11.19 -20.56
N ALA A 104 4.01 11.87 -19.81
CA ALA A 104 4.83 12.96 -20.34
C ALA A 104 5.81 12.44 -21.39
N ILE A 105 6.45 11.28 -21.11
CA ILE A 105 7.36 10.66 -22.06
C ILE A 105 6.62 10.24 -23.32
N ALA A 106 5.42 9.65 -23.18
CA ALA A 106 4.61 9.25 -24.31
C ALA A 106 4.26 10.45 -25.19
N ARG A 107 3.92 11.57 -24.58
CA ARG A 107 3.62 12.80 -25.33
C ARG A 107 4.83 13.34 -26.09
N GLU A 108 6.01 13.27 -25.47
CA GLU A 108 7.24 13.70 -26.13
C GLU A 108 7.56 12.81 -27.35
N VAL A 109 7.35 11.52 -27.21
CA VAL A 109 7.54 10.57 -28.32
C VAL A 109 6.55 10.90 -29.45
N GLU A 110 5.32 11.21 -29.13
CA GLU A 110 4.33 11.61 -30.12
C GLU A 110 4.72 12.88 -30.84
N LYS A 111 5.21 13.88 -30.11
CA LYS A 111 5.70 15.13 -30.70
C LYS A 111 6.84 14.87 -31.66
N ALA A 112 7.79 14.02 -31.29
CA ALA A 112 8.91 13.69 -32.13
C ALA A 112 8.46 13.05 -33.45
N ASN A 113 7.35 12.33 -33.44
CA ASN A 113 6.81 11.66 -34.60
C ASN A 113 5.71 12.48 -35.33
N ALA A 114 5.37 13.65 -34.81
CA ALA A 114 4.29 14.46 -35.33
C ALA A 114 4.37 14.75 -36.84
N PRO A 115 5.55 15.09 -37.42
CA PRO A 115 5.63 15.34 -38.84
C PRO A 115 5.22 14.17 -39.70
N THR A 116 5.48 12.96 -39.27
CA THR A 116 5.10 11.75 -39.99
C THR A 116 3.67 11.31 -39.69
N ARG A 117 3.04 11.96 -38.75
CA ARG A 117 1.72 11.60 -38.25
C ARG A 117 0.68 12.65 -38.58
N THR A 118 0.80 13.25 -39.71
CA THR A 118 -0.13 14.28 -40.19
C THR A 118 -1.56 13.77 -40.16
N TYR A 119 -1.74 12.48 -40.42
CA TYR A 119 -3.06 11.85 -40.44
C TYR A 119 -3.36 11.13 -39.12
N GLY A 120 -2.40 11.10 -38.24
CA GLY A 120 -2.49 10.33 -37.03
C GLY A 120 -3.41 10.83 -35.92
N PRO A 121 -3.68 12.13 -35.84
CA PRO A 121 -4.45 12.65 -34.73
C PRO A 121 -5.72 11.88 -34.39
N ARG A 122 -6.49 11.59 -35.42
CA ARG A 122 -7.76 10.90 -35.23
C ARG A 122 -7.58 9.44 -34.81
N ILE A 123 -6.46 8.87 -35.16
CA ILE A 123 -6.19 7.49 -34.86
C ILE A 123 -5.60 7.37 -33.43
N GLY A 124 -4.73 8.29 -33.09
CA GLY A 124 -4.06 8.27 -31.84
C GLY A 124 -4.98 8.48 -30.63
N TYR A 125 -6.08 9.14 -30.84
CA TYR A 125 -6.94 9.50 -29.72
C TYR A 125 -7.68 8.32 -29.12
N ALA A 126 -8.19 7.44 -29.96
CA ALA A 126 -8.97 6.32 -29.48
C ALA A 126 -8.15 5.35 -28.63
N PRO A 127 -6.95 4.91 -29.07
CA PRO A 127 -6.16 3.97 -28.28
C PRO A 127 -5.59 4.58 -27.01
N GLN A 128 -5.19 5.84 -27.04
CA GLN A 128 -4.52 6.44 -25.89
C GLN A 128 -5.37 6.47 -24.62
N PRO A 129 -6.59 6.97 -24.64
CA PRO A 129 -7.42 6.94 -23.46
C PRO A 129 -7.67 5.52 -22.96
N SER A 130 -7.85 4.60 -23.90
CA SER A 130 -8.05 3.20 -23.53
C SER A 130 -6.82 2.63 -22.85
N GLY A 131 -5.65 2.94 -23.38
CA GLY A 131 -4.39 2.50 -22.77
C GLY A 131 -4.23 3.04 -21.36
N ALA A 132 -4.53 4.29 -21.15
CA ALA A 132 -4.44 4.90 -19.83
C ALA A 132 -5.40 4.24 -18.85
N MET A 133 -6.60 3.94 -19.29
CA MET A 133 -7.58 3.27 -18.45
C MET A 133 -7.13 1.86 -18.06
N VAL A 134 -6.59 1.11 -19.01
CA VAL A 134 -6.09 -0.23 -18.76
C VAL A 134 -4.95 -0.17 -17.74
N PHE A 135 -4.06 0.77 -17.92
CA PHE A 135 -2.94 0.96 -17.00
C PHE A 135 -3.43 1.23 -15.58
N ASN A 136 -4.41 2.09 -15.43
CA ASN A 136 -4.98 2.39 -14.13
C ASN A 136 -5.63 1.18 -13.47
N LYS A 137 -6.23 0.31 -14.26
CA LYS A 137 -6.85 -0.90 -13.74
C LYS A 137 -5.82 -1.89 -13.22
N VAL A 138 -4.68 -1.97 -13.88
CA VAL A 138 -3.61 -2.88 -13.45
C VAL A 138 -3.03 -2.46 -12.12
N ILE A 139 -2.99 -1.18 -11.87
CA ILE A 139 -2.46 -0.64 -10.64
C ILE A 139 -3.51 -0.58 -9.56
#